data_8705ab11f0e882ee1c3b04f347b3fa67
#
_entry.id   8705ab11f0e882ee1c3b04f347b3fa67
#
_cell.length_a   1.000
_cell.length_b   1.000
_cell.length_c   1.000
_cell.angle_alpha   90.00
_cell.angle_beta   90.00
_cell.angle_gamma   90.00
#
_symmetry.space_group_name_H-M   'P 1'
#
loop_
_entity.id
_entity.type
_entity.pdbx_description
1 polymer ?
#
loop_
_entity_poly.entity_id
_entity_poly.type
_entity_poly.pdbx_seq_one_letter_code
_entity_poly.pdbx_strand_id
1 'polypeptide(L)'
;MAGEHGSDVTLEHMRKRLIAPTPSGVQFDRDHRLDVSTTALVEVTSEEKDHPIESALIPGESKGWRASEPGTHTIRLIFDRPQKLKRISLVFEEKETSRTQEFVLRWSPNLEGALREIVRQQWNFSPPRTTTEVEEYRVELSDVTVLEMTITPDIAGGAARASLNSLAVY
;
A
#
# COMPACT_ATOMS: atom_id res chain seq x y z
N MET A 1 -19.11 51.14 52.55
CA MET A 1 -20.02 49.99 52.34
C MET A 1 -19.68 49.39 50.98
N ALA A 2 -19.12 48.24 51.03
CA ALA A 2 -18.66 47.49 49.90
C ALA A 2 -19.84 46.85 49.17
N GLY A 3 -19.85 46.99 47.85
CA GLY A 3 -20.72 46.22 46.96
C GLY A 3 -19.85 45.46 45.99
N GLU A 4 -19.62 44.19 46.33
CA GLU A 4 -18.94 43.26 45.44
C GLU A 4 -19.89 42.87 44.30
N HIS A 5 -19.52 43.23 43.10
CA HIS A 5 -20.13 42.66 41.89
C HIS A 5 -19.35 41.40 41.54
N GLY A 6 -19.89 40.29 42.00
CA GLY A 6 -19.50 38.97 41.50
C GLY A 6 -19.93 38.81 40.05
N SER A 7 -18.96 38.76 39.15
CA SER A 7 -19.19 38.39 37.77
C SER A 7 -19.48 36.87 37.71
N ASP A 8 -20.74 36.54 37.61
CA ASP A 8 -21.18 35.20 37.34
C ASP A 8 -20.87 34.86 35.88
N VAL A 9 -19.75 34.17 35.67
CA VAL A 9 -19.38 33.62 34.37
C VAL A 9 -20.21 32.39 34.19
N THR A 10 -21.34 32.52 33.55
CA THR A 10 -22.18 31.39 33.15
C THR A 10 -21.40 30.57 32.14
N LEU A 11 -20.74 29.53 32.61
CA LEU A 11 -20.20 28.47 31.74
C LEU A 11 -21.39 27.81 31.04
N GLU A 12 -21.58 28.12 29.78
CA GLU A 12 -22.55 27.41 28.95
C GLU A 12 -22.29 25.89 29.09
N HIS A 13 -23.28 25.21 29.62
CA HIS A 13 -23.21 23.78 29.84
C HIS A 13 -23.20 23.06 28.49
N MET A 14 -21.97 22.76 28.01
CA MET A 14 -21.79 21.84 26.89
C MET A 14 -22.44 20.51 27.23
N ARG A 15 -23.40 20.07 26.43
CA ARG A 15 -23.97 18.74 26.57
C ARG A 15 -22.91 17.68 26.26
N LYS A 16 -22.39 17.04 27.28
CA LYS A 16 -21.38 16.00 27.21
C LYS A 16 -21.94 14.68 27.68
N ARG A 17 -21.76 13.66 26.88
CA ARG A 17 -22.08 12.27 27.24
C ARG A 17 -20.80 11.43 27.15
N LEU A 18 -20.45 10.80 28.23
CA LEU A 18 -19.41 9.75 28.20
C LEU A 18 -20.05 8.49 27.61
N ILE A 19 -19.50 8.05 26.51
CA ILE A 19 -19.82 6.75 25.93
C ILE A 19 -18.75 5.75 26.40
N ALA A 20 -19.16 4.54 26.77
CA ALA A 20 -18.23 3.48 27.06
C ALA A 20 -17.35 3.27 25.81
N PRO A 21 -16.03 3.08 25.96
CA PRO A 21 -15.21 2.69 24.84
C PRO A 21 -15.82 1.42 24.25
N THR A 22 -16.09 1.43 22.97
CA THR A 22 -16.44 0.21 22.26
C THR A 22 -15.32 -0.76 22.58
N PRO A 23 -15.60 -1.97 23.12
CA PRO A 23 -14.55 -2.95 23.30
C PRO A 23 -13.82 -3.02 21.97
N SER A 24 -12.51 -2.82 21.99
CA SER A 24 -11.65 -3.02 20.84
C SER A 24 -11.56 -4.52 20.52
N GLY A 25 -12.69 -5.10 20.31
CA GLY A 25 -12.96 -6.37 19.70
C GLY A 25 -13.55 -6.11 18.32
N VAL A 26 -12.98 -5.16 17.58
CA VAL A 26 -12.91 -5.35 16.15
C VAL A 26 -11.98 -6.56 16.04
N GLN A 27 -12.55 -7.76 16.10
CA GLN A 27 -12.01 -8.84 15.33
C GLN A 27 -11.88 -8.21 13.93
N PHE A 28 -10.67 -7.73 13.61
CA PHE A 28 -10.24 -7.75 12.25
C PHE A 28 -10.52 -9.18 11.85
N ASP A 29 -11.59 -9.39 11.11
CA ASP A 29 -11.76 -10.57 10.31
C ASP A 29 -10.36 -10.74 9.75
N ARG A 30 -9.65 -11.79 10.16
CA ARG A 30 -8.28 -12.00 9.72
C ARG A 30 -8.44 -12.26 8.24
N ASP A 31 -8.48 -11.16 7.48
CA ASP A 31 -8.51 -11.21 6.05
C ASP A 31 -7.36 -12.14 5.69
N HIS A 32 -7.69 -13.33 5.24
CA HIS A 32 -6.67 -14.30 4.94
C HIS A 32 -5.88 -13.76 3.76
N ARG A 33 -4.60 -13.50 4.02
CA ARG A 33 -3.68 -13.17 2.95
C ARG A 33 -3.75 -14.24 1.88
N LEU A 34 -3.97 -13.83 0.65
CA LEU A 34 -3.94 -14.74 -0.49
C LEU A 34 -2.51 -15.24 -0.71
N ASP A 35 -2.38 -16.53 -0.84
CA ASP A 35 -1.12 -17.14 -1.27
C ASP A 35 -1.00 -17.01 -2.79
N VAL A 36 -0.38 -15.93 -3.23
CA VAL A 36 -0.20 -15.64 -4.66
C VAL A 36 0.70 -16.65 -5.35
N SER A 37 1.55 -17.35 -4.61
CA SER A 37 2.43 -18.39 -5.18
C SER A 37 1.67 -19.59 -5.69
N THR A 38 0.47 -19.85 -5.15
CA THR A 38 -0.39 -20.98 -5.52
C THR A 38 -1.64 -20.58 -6.29
N THR A 39 -1.98 -19.28 -6.32
CA THR A 39 -3.24 -18.79 -6.89
C THR A 39 -3.09 -17.88 -8.10
N ALA A 40 -1.86 -17.49 -8.43
CA ALA A 40 -1.61 -16.56 -9.53
C ALA A 40 -0.34 -16.89 -10.31
N LEU A 41 -0.39 -16.58 -11.61
CA LEU A 41 0.81 -16.38 -12.40
C LEU A 41 1.34 -14.99 -12.13
N VAL A 42 2.62 -14.86 -11.85
CA VAL A 42 3.28 -13.57 -11.63
C VAL A 42 4.10 -13.21 -12.87
N GLU A 43 3.81 -12.05 -13.44
CA GLU A 43 4.61 -11.45 -14.50
C GLU A 43 5.37 -10.25 -13.96
N VAL A 44 6.60 -10.10 -14.36
CA VAL A 44 7.47 -8.98 -13.99
C VAL A 44 8.32 -8.57 -15.19
N THR A 45 8.48 -7.27 -15.42
CA THR A 45 9.22 -6.77 -16.59
C THR A 45 10.74 -6.99 -16.49
N SER A 46 11.28 -7.01 -15.28
CA SER A 46 12.67 -7.40 -15.03
C SER A 46 12.88 -7.70 -13.55
N GLU A 47 13.94 -8.42 -13.22
CA GLU A 47 14.37 -8.65 -11.83
C GLU A 47 15.85 -8.90 -11.73
N GLU A 48 16.44 -8.51 -10.62
CA GLU A 48 17.80 -8.89 -10.25
C GLU A 48 17.79 -10.30 -9.66
N LYS A 49 18.81 -11.08 -9.96
CA LYS A 49 18.95 -12.46 -9.49
C LYS A 49 18.85 -12.59 -7.96
N ASP A 50 19.41 -11.62 -7.23
CA ASP A 50 19.42 -11.65 -5.76
C ASP A 50 18.21 -10.97 -5.14
N HIS A 51 17.33 -10.38 -5.96
CA HIS A 51 16.09 -9.70 -5.58
C HIS A 51 14.93 -10.13 -6.48
N PRO A 52 14.60 -11.43 -6.52
CA PRO A 52 13.50 -11.93 -7.36
C PRO A 52 12.16 -11.51 -6.78
N ILE A 53 11.11 -11.56 -7.61
CA ILE A 53 9.77 -11.11 -7.20
C ILE A 53 9.19 -11.92 -6.04
N GLU A 54 9.56 -13.17 -5.91
CA GLU A 54 9.16 -14.03 -4.78
C GLU A 54 9.55 -13.40 -3.44
N SER A 55 10.66 -12.69 -3.38
CA SER A 55 11.12 -12.01 -2.16
C SER A 55 10.21 -10.88 -1.70
N ALA A 56 9.35 -10.35 -2.58
CA ALA A 56 8.34 -9.36 -2.23
C ALA A 56 6.95 -9.95 -1.98
N LEU A 57 6.69 -11.16 -2.47
CA LEU A 57 5.36 -11.77 -2.45
C LEU A 57 5.21 -12.85 -1.37
N ILE A 58 6.29 -13.55 -1.02
CA ILE A 58 6.26 -14.62 -0.03
C ILE A 58 6.45 -14.06 1.38
N PRO A 59 5.56 -14.40 2.34
CA PRO A 59 5.71 -13.96 3.72
C PRO A 59 7.03 -14.44 4.33
N GLY A 60 7.69 -13.55 5.07
CA GLY A 60 8.95 -13.87 5.78
C GLY A 60 10.21 -13.63 4.96
N GLU A 61 10.11 -13.38 3.68
CA GLU A 61 11.21 -12.92 2.87
C GLU A 61 11.51 -11.42 3.16
N SER A 62 12.77 -11.06 3.27
CA SER A 62 13.18 -9.73 3.71
C SER A 62 13.92 -8.90 2.67
N LYS A 63 14.39 -9.53 1.60
CA LYS A 63 15.20 -8.83 0.58
C LYS A 63 14.39 -7.96 -0.36
N GLY A 64 13.13 -8.30 -0.59
CA GLY A 64 12.29 -7.65 -1.58
C GLY A 64 12.74 -7.89 -3.03
N TRP A 65 11.94 -7.37 -3.93
CA TRP A 65 12.20 -7.37 -5.37
C TRP A 65 12.90 -6.09 -5.80
N ARG A 66 13.77 -6.19 -6.80
CA ARG A 66 14.37 -5.07 -7.50
C ARG A 66 14.50 -5.34 -8.99
N ALA A 67 14.18 -4.34 -9.81
CA ALA A 67 14.38 -4.40 -11.26
C ALA A 67 15.89 -4.46 -11.59
N SER A 68 16.23 -5.20 -12.64
CA SER A 68 17.60 -5.27 -13.14
C SER A 68 18.03 -4.04 -13.93
N GLU A 69 17.06 -3.23 -14.37
CA GLU A 69 17.30 -2.05 -15.19
C GLU A 69 16.64 -0.81 -14.57
N PRO A 70 17.16 0.41 -14.84
CA PRO A 70 16.51 1.65 -14.44
C PRO A 70 15.15 1.85 -15.11
N GLY A 71 14.37 2.80 -14.58
CA GLY A 71 13.12 3.25 -15.17
C GLY A 71 11.89 2.53 -14.64
N THR A 72 10.80 2.71 -15.35
CA THR A 72 9.47 2.20 -14.95
C THR A 72 9.36 0.71 -15.22
N HIS A 73 8.89 -0.02 -14.22
CA HIS A 73 8.66 -1.47 -14.31
C HIS A 73 7.28 -1.86 -13.80
N THR A 74 6.80 -2.99 -14.30
CA THR A 74 5.47 -3.51 -14.02
C THR A 74 5.54 -4.89 -13.40
N ILE A 75 4.73 -5.10 -12.37
CA ILE A 75 4.44 -6.39 -11.74
C ILE A 75 2.96 -6.67 -11.96
N ARG A 76 2.62 -7.87 -12.42
CA ARG A 76 1.25 -8.27 -12.68
C ARG A 76 0.95 -9.61 -12.04
N LEU A 77 -0.11 -9.67 -11.26
CA LEU A 77 -0.69 -10.90 -10.74
C LEU A 77 -1.87 -11.29 -11.61
N ILE A 78 -1.81 -12.46 -12.24
CA ILE A 78 -2.90 -13.04 -13.03
C ILE A 78 -3.44 -14.23 -12.23
N PHE A 79 -4.60 -14.04 -11.63
CA PHE A 79 -5.19 -15.08 -10.79
C PHE A 79 -5.79 -16.20 -11.63
N ASP A 80 -5.55 -17.45 -11.23
CA ASP A 80 -6.09 -18.63 -11.89
C ASP A 80 -7.62 -18.70 -11.86
N ARG A 81 -8.19 -18.08 -10.81
CA ARG A 81 -9.63 -17.90 -10.64
C ARG A 81 -9.88 -16.47 -10.18
N PRO A 82 -10.99 -15.83 -10.58
CA PRO A 82 -11.35 -14.51 -10.09
C PRO A 82 -11.35 -14.45 -8.56
N GLN A 83 -10.71 -13.42 -8.01
CA GLN A 83 -10.57 -13.20 -6.56
C GLN A 83 -11.42 -12.03 -6.11
N LYS A 84 -11.86 -12.09 -4.86
CA LYS A 84 -12.41 -10.94 -4.16
C LYS A 84 -11.30 -10.36 -3.30
N LEU A 85 -10.93 -9.10 -3.55
CA LEU A 85 -9.91 -8.40 -2.79
C LEU A 85 -10.56 -7.36 -1.87
N LYS A 86 -10.14 -7.36 -0.62
CA LYS A 86 -10.59 -6.43 0.42
C LYS A 86 -9.51 -5.46 0.86
N ARG A 87 -8.24 -5.86 0.71
CA ARG A 87 -7.10 -5.06 1.16
C ARG A 87 -5.85 -5.36 0.35
N ILE A 88 -5.09 -4.32 0.09
CA ILE A 88 -3.78 -4.40 -0.57
C ILE A 88 -2.80 -3.65 0.32
N SER A 89 -1.71 -4.32 0.71
CA SER A 89 -0.66 -3.75 1.55
C SER A 89 0.66 -3.74 0.79
N LEU A 90 1.35 -2.61 0.84
CA LEU A 90 2.62 -2.37 0.13
C LEU A 90 3.66 -1.83 1.10
N VAL A 91 4.90 -2.27 0.94
CA VAL A 91 6.06 -1.71 1.64
C VAL A 91 7.16 -1.45 0.62
N PHE A 92 7.66 -0.22 0.60
CA PHE A 92 8.82 0.20 -0.17
C PHE A 92 9.91 0.71 0.75
N GLU A 93 11.15 0.52 0.37
CA GLU A 93 12.29 0.99 1.14
C GLU A 93 13.36 1.58 0.20
N GLU A 94 13.91 2.75 0.59
CA GLU A 94 15.02 3.40 -0.06
C GLU A 94 15.94 4.02 1.00
N LYS A 95 17.17 3.52 1.09
CA LYS A 95 18.10 3.93 2.14
C LYS A 95 19.23 4.83 1.65
N GLU A 96 19.41 4.95 0.35
CA GLU A 96 20.62 5.56 -0.22
C GLU A 96 20.34 6.87 -0.94
N THR A 97 19.29 6.92 -1.78
CA THR A 97 19.07 8.02 -2.73
C THR A 97 17.78 8.75 -2.49
N SER A 98 17.86 10.08 -2.41
CA SER A 98 16.66 10.93 -2.42
C SER A 98 16.01 10.88 -3.79
N ARG A 99 14.74 10.52 -3.83
CA ARG A 99 13.95 10.42 -5.07
C ARG A 99 12.47 10.49 -4.80
N THR A 100 11.70 10.87 -5.80
CA THR A 100 10.24 10.83 -5.76
C THR A 100 9.76 9.66 -6.59
N GLN A 101 9.22 8.66 -5.92
CA GLN A 101 8.63 7.49 -6.53
C GLN A 101 7.15 7.71 -6.83
N GLU A 102 6.68 7.16 -7.94
CA GLU A 102 5.27 6.99 -8.22
C GLU A 102 4.96 5.51 -8.43
N PHE A 103 3.85 5.03 -7.86
CA PHE A 103 3.29 3.76 -8.28
C PHE A 103 1.80 3.91 -8.63
N VAL A 104 1.34 3.00 -9.46
CA VAL A 104 -0.06 2.92 -9.88
C VAL A 104 -0.53 1.49 -9.73
N LEU A 105 -1.62 1.30 -8.98
CA LEU A 105 -2.34 0.03 -8.91
C LEU A 105 -3.53 0.07 -9.86
N ARG A 106 -3.68 -0.99 -10.66
CA ARG A 106 -4.81 -1.20 -11.57
C ARG A 106 -5.31 -2.63 -11.44
N TRP A 107 -6.53 -2.85 -11.85
CA TRP A 107 -7.12 -4.17 -11.86
C TRP A 107 -8.08 -4.36 -13.04
N SER A 108 -8.38 -5.61 -13.35
CA SER A 108 -9.40 -5.98 -14.33
C SER A 108 -10.08 -7.29 -13.94
N PRO A 109 -11.38 -7.42 -14.21
CA PRO A 109 -12.06 -8.70 -14.10
C PRO A 109 -11.74 -9.67 -15.25
N ASN A 110 -11.10 -9.17 -16.31
CA ASN A 110 -10.77 -9.93 -17.51
C ASN A 110 -9.29 -9.81 -17.83
N LEU A 111 -8.68 -10.91 -18.28
CA LEU A 111 -7.27 -10.96 -18.62
C LEU A 111 -6.89 -9.94 -19.71
N GLU A 112 -7.73 -9.79 -20.72
CA GLU A 112 -7.53 -8.87 -21.85
C GLU A 112 -8.41 -7.61 -21.76
N GLY A 113 -9.04 -7.40 -20.62
CA GLY A 113 -9.90 -6.26 -20.36
C GLY A 113 -9.15 -4.98 -20.08
N ALA A 114 -9.84 -3.85 -20.19
CA ALA A 114 -9.31 -2.56 -19.79
C ALA A 114 -8.99 -2.56 -18.28
N LEU A 115 -7.79 -2.11 -17.94
CA LEU A 115 -7.37 -1.94 -16.55
C LEU A 115 -8.02 -0.69 -15.95
N ARG A 116 -8.51 -0.83 -14.74
CA ARG A 116 -9.12 0.24 -13.95
C ARG A 116 -8.16 0.67 -12.86
N GLU A 117 -7.89 1.95 -12.74
CA GLU A 117 -7.02 2.49 -11.71
C GLU A 117 -7.69 2.37 -10.32
N ILE A 118 -6.94 1.82 -9.37
CA ILE A 118 -7.32 1.79 -7.95
C ILE A 118 -6.76 3.02 -7.26
N VAL A 119 -5.46 3.24 -7.42
CA VAL A 119 -4.74 4.35 -6.80
C VAL A 119 -3.49 4.70 -7.61
N ARG A 120 -3.14 5.98 -7.55
CA ARG A 120 -1.87 6.55 -8.02
C ARG A 120 -1.27 7.32 -6.86
N GLN A 121 -0.07 6.93 -6.43
CA GLN A 121 0.57 7.49 -5.25
C GLN A 121 2.00 7.91 -5.56
N GLN A 122 2.37 9.11 -5.09
CA GLN A 122 3.75 9.59 -5.09
C GLN A 122 4.28 9.65 -3.67
N TRP A 123 5.57 9.37 -3.52
CA TRP A 123 6.27 9.40 -2.24
C TRP A 123 7.68 9.94 -2.39
N ASN A 124 8.08 10.82 -1.45
CA ASN A 124 9.41 11.38 -1.42
C ASN A 124 10.29 10.61 -0.44
N PHE A 125 11.25 9.88 -0.95
CA PHE A 125 12.31 9.32 -0.15
C PHE A 125 13.39 10.39 0.08
N SER A 126 13.83 10.54 1.30
CA SER A 126 14.86 11.50 1.73
C SER A 126 15.74 10.87 2.80
N PRO A 127 16.55 9.86 2.46
CA PRO A 127 17.42 9.23 3.42
C PRO A 127 18.40 10.23 4.08
N PRO A 128 18.72 10.06 5.35
CA PRO A 128 18.30 9.00 6.25
C PRO A 128 16.96 9.22 6.96
N ARG A 129 16.23 10.30 6.69
CA ARG A 129 14.99 10.65 7.40
C ARG A 129 13.78 9.82 6.95
N THR A 130 13.50 9.82 5.65
CA THR A 130 12.35 9.13 5.06
C THR A 130 12.86 8.02 4.16
N THR A 131 12.86 6.81 4.66
CA THR A 131 13.43 5.63 4.00
C THR A 131 12.41 4.55 3.69
N THR A 132 11.23 4.62 4.31
CA THR A 132 10.21 3.59 4.19
C THR A 132 8.86 4.21 3.88
N GLU A 133 8.18 3.67 2.88
CA GLU A 133 6.78 3.94 2.55
C GLU A 133 5.96 2.69 2.85
N VAL A 134 4.95 2.83 3.71
CA VAL A 134 3.99 1.76 4.02
C VAL A 134 2.62 2.23 3.62
N GLU A 135 1.99 1.50 2.71
CA GLU A 135 0.65 1.81 2.21
C GLU A 135 -0.30 0.65 2.44
N GLU A 136 -1.50 0.98 2.86
CA GLU A 136 -2.56 0.02 3.03
C GLU A 136 -3.85 0.58 2.43
N TYR A 137 -4.38 -0.12 1.43
CA TYR A 137 -5.60 0.25 0.75
C TYR A 137 -6.71 -0.76 1.06
N ARG A 138 -7.78 -0.27 1.67
CA ARG A 138 -9.03 -1.02 1.76
C ARG A 138 -9.76 -0.88 0.45
N VAL A 139 -10.11 -2.00 -0.13
CA VAL A 139 -10.81 -2.09 -1.41
C VAL A 139 -11.99 -3.04 -1.31
N GLU A 140 -12.92 -2.92 -2.22
CA GLU A 140 -14.01 -3.89 -2.39
C GLU A 140 -14.09 -4.26 -3.87
N LEU A 141 -13.15 -5.10 -4.28
CA LEU A 141 -13.05 -5.53 -5.66
C LEU A 141 -13.55 -6.97 -5.78
N SER A 142 -14.54 -7.17 -6.63
CA SER A 142 -15.07 -8.49 -6.97
C SER A 142 -14.57 -8.93 -8.33
N ASP A 143 -14.38 -10.23 -8.50
CA ASP A 143 -13.99 -10.85 -9.77
C ASP A 143 -12.67 -10.32 -10.33
N VAL A 144 -11.67 -10.11 -9.47
CA VAL A 144 -10.34 -9.68 -9.89
C VAL A 144 -9.61 -10.84 -10.56
N THR A 145 -9.36 -10.71 -11.85
CA THR A 145 -8.51 -11.64 -12.62
C THR A 145 -7.10 -11.13 -12.76
N VAL A 146 -6.93 -9.80 -12.87
CA VAL A 146 -5.63 -9.15 -12.99
C VAL A 146 -5.49 -8.06 -11.94
N LEU A 147 -4.38 -8.08 -11.21
CA LEU A 147 -3.91 -6.94 -10.41
C LEU A 147 -2.54 -6.53 -10.95
N GLU A 148 -2.40 -5.28 -11.35
CA GLU A 148 -1.18 -4.75 -11.93
C GLU A 148 -0.65 -3.60 -11.08
N MET A 149 0.65 -3.58 -10.87
CA MET A 149 1.36 -2.45 -10.27
C MET A 149 2.48 -1.99 -11.19
N THR A 150 2.48 -0.70 -11.49
CA THR A 150 3.54 -0.04 -12.23
C THR A 150 4.28 0.89 -11.29
N ILE A 151 5.60 0.76 -11.21
CA ILE A 151 6.46 1.56 -10.34
C ILE A 151 7.40 2.40 -11.22
N THR A 152 7.35 3.71 -11.03
CA THR A 152 8.30 4.67 -11.56
C THR A 152 9.21 5.09 -10.40
N PRO A 153 10.46 4.60 -10.33
CA PRO A 153 11.30 4.77 -9.15
C PRO A 153 11.68 6.21 -8.87
N ASP A 154 11.80 7.02 -9.93
CA ASP A 154 12.01 8.46 -9.82
C ASP A 154 11.29 9.17 -10.97
N ILE A 155 10.34 10.03 -10.62
CA ILE A 155 9.57 10.80 -11.61
C ILE A 155 10.46 11.82 -12.36
N ALA A 156 11.61 12.19 -11.81
CA ALA A 156 12.61 13.02 -12.48
C ALA A 156 13.46 12.25 -13.50
N GLY A 157 13.31 10.92 -13.58
CA GLY A 157 14.14 10.06 -14.40
C GLY A 157 15.45 9.67 -13.74
N GLY A 158 16.42 9.24 -14.53
CA GLY A 158 17.75 8.88 -14.05
C GLY A 158 17.98 7.38 -13.89
N ALA A 159 18.94 7.01 -13.03
CA ALA A 159 19.44 5.65 -12.91
C ALA A 159 18.77 4.81 -11.80
N ALA A 160 17.74 5.37 -11.12
CA ALA A 160 17.03 4.66 -10.07
C ALA A 160 16.32 3.41 -10.62
N ARG A 161 16.39 2.34 -9.85
CA ARG A 161 15.72 1.07 -10.16
C ARG A 161 14.48 0.91 -9.31
N ALA A 162 13.41 0.41 -9.93
CA ALA A 162 12.20 0.06 -9.22
C ALA A 162 12.47 -1.06 -8.22
N SER A 163 11.88 -0.96 -7.04
CA SER A 163 11.98 -1.96 -5.99
C SER A 163 10.68 -2.04 -5.19
N LEU A 164 10.47 -3.18 -4.54
CA LEU A 164 9.31 -3.45 -3.71
C LEU A 164 9.70 -4.42 -2.61
N ASN A 165 9.54 -4.02 -1.36
CA ASN A 165 9.86 -4.89 -0.24
C ASN A 165 8.79 -5.93 0.02
N SER A 166 7.51 -5.52 -0.07
CA SER A 166 6.39 -6.42 0.17
C SER A 166 5.14 -5.98 -0.58
N LEU A 167 4.45 -6.95 -1.16
CA LEU A 167 3.07 -6.84 -1.65
C LEU A 167 2.26 -7.97 -1.04
N ALA A 168 1.20 -7.62 -0.35
CA ALA A 168 0.24 -8.57 0.20
C ALA A 168 -1.19 -8.19 -0.22
N VAL A 169 -1.95 -9.18 -0.60
CA VAL A 169 -3.37 -9.04 -0.99
C VAL A 169 -4.25 -9.93 -0.11
N TYR A 170 -5.44 -9.43 0.24
CA TYR A 170 -6.37 -10.03 1.19
C TYR A 170 -7.80 -9.98 0.68
#